data_bc9b02b5b9a0b6ba5ed548028ec2be20
#
_entry.id   bc9b02b5b9a0b6ba5ed548028ec2be20
#
_cell.length_a   1.000
_cell.length_b   1.000
_cell.length_c   1.000
_cell.angle_alpha   90.00
_cell.angle_beta   90.00
_cell.angle_gamma   90.00
#
_symmetry.space_group_name_H-M   'P 1'
#
loop_
_entity.id
_entity.type
_entity.pdbx_description
1 polymer ?
#
loop_
_entity_poly.entity_id
_entity_poly.type
_entity_poly.pdbx_seq_one_letter_code
_entity_poly.pdbx_strand_id
1 'polypeptide(L)'
;MILLYKFFILTFFALLFAKPIDPIGTEKSVLISNSKKKSKNYKYYELDKSGLEFEDLGSFSNDDSLRIKLYIREVIAKEKKEKQKFKVDVSLNGISETVSFKNKSMGKHVLKNRPGWATTDAGIWFLDVKYSDFKNLRINRKSNEKLIIRTVVDKIDRSKLVSRTISTINNQKKFKIDTKSQKSGKLISRYWYKLEQNSDKLKFEVEGPTSIRVFSRISNPSHNSKANDYSLFIKENGLDIGTFSFSSELSSLSNLNETGEKVSKWRTCWINVPKGKHYYTISKGSFYSRENSYYANTQDAIIEDSSNTYIRVKRYDKD
;
A
#
# COMPACT_ATOMS: atom_id res chain seq x y z
N MET A 1 39.27 -19.97 -16.34
CA MET A 1 38.21 -19.03 -16.76
C MET A 1 36.79 -19.41 -16.34
N ILE A 2 36.49 -20.67 -16.07
CA ILE A 2 35.16 -21.17 -15.68
C ILE A 2 34.85 -20.96 -14.17
N LEU A 3 35.86 -20.87 -13.32
CA LEU A 3 35.67 -20.68 -11.87
C LEU A 3 35.26 -19.25 -11.48
N LEU A 4 35.67 -18.23 -12.24
CA LEU A 4 35.27 -16.83 -11.98
C LEU A 4 33.81 -16.54 -12.31
N TYR A 5 33.23 -17.28 -13.26
CA TYR A 5 31.84 -17.08 -13.66
C TYR A 5 30.82 -17.59 -12.60
N LYS A 6 31.21 -18.62 -11.85
CA LYS A 6 30.35 -19.14 -10.75
C LYS A 6 30.32 -18.23 -9.53
N PHE A 7 31.36 -17.46 -9.29
CA PHE A 7 31.41 -16.54 -8.17
C PHE A 7 30.55 -15.25 -8.44
N PHE A 8 30.46 -14.83 -9.69
CA PHE A 8 29.67 -13.65 -10.07
C PHE A 8 28.17 -13.91 -10.05
N ILE A 9 27.72 -15.14 -10.28
CA ILE A 9 26.29 -15.52 -10.24
C ILE A 9 25.80 -15.65 -8.79
N LEU A 10 26.65 -16.03 -7.84
CA LEU A 10 26.26 -16.16 -6.43
C LEU A 10 26.08 -14.81 -5.71
N THR A 11 26.80 -13.77 -6.14
CA THR A 11 26.68 -12.42 -5.55
C THR A 11 25.45 -11.65 -6.03
N PHE A 12 24.89 -11.99 -7.20
CA PHE A 12 23.70 -11.32 -7.73
C PHE A 12 22.38 -11.82 -7.13
N PHE A 13 22.36 -13.02 -6.54
CA PHE A 13 21.17 -13.58 -5.89
C PHE A 13 20.95 -13.11 -4.44
N ALA A 14 21.91 -12.43 -3.83
CA ALA A 14 21.80 -11.97 -2.43
C ALA A 14 20.91 -10.73 -2.22
N LEU A 15 20.39 -10.10 -3.28
CA LEU A 15 19.71 -8.80 -3.24
C LEU A 15 18.16 -8.88 -3.20
N LEU A 16 17.58 -10.07 -3.10
CA LEU A 16 16.10 -10.26 -3.19
C LEU A 16 15.43 -10.67 -1.89
N PHE A 17 16.14 -10.69 -0.76
CA PHE A 17 15.53 -11.09 0.51
C PHE A 17 15.14 -9.86 1.37
N ALA A 18 13.96 -9.96 1.95
CA ALA A 18 13.48 -9.04 2.97
C ALA A 18 14.53 -8.84 4.07
N LYS A 19 15.07 -7.64 4.21
CA LYS A 19 16.10 -7.32 5.20
C LYS A 19 15.45 -6.81 6.49
N PRO A 20 15.77 -7.39 7.64
CA PRO A 20 15.44 -6.77 8.91
C PRO A 20 16.23 -5.47 9.05
N ILE A 21 15.58 -4.44 9.60
CA ILE A 21 16.22 -3.19 9.97
C ILE A 21 16.15 -3.01 11.48
N ASP A 22 17.16 -2.36 12.02
CA ASP A 22 17.31 -2.09 13.44
C ASP A 22 16.83 -0.66 13.76
N PRO A 23 16.20 -0.41 14.91
CA PRO A 23 15.85 0.94 15.34
C PRO A 23 17.12 1.71 15.74
N ILE A 24 16.99 3.04 15.83
CA ILE A 24 18.06 3.92 16.29
C ILE A 24 18.23 3.77 17.81
N GLY A 25 19.48 3.77 18.25
CA GLY A 25 19.81 3.71 19.67
C GLY A 25 20.06 2.30 20.21
N THR A 26 20.19 2.20 21.53
CA THR A 26 20.51 0.96 22.27
C THR A 26 19.25 0.24 22.73
N GLU A 27 18.37 -0.07 21.81
CA GLU A 27 17.08 -0.70 22.14
C GLU A 27 17.27 -2.14 22.62
N LYS A 28 16.48 -2.53 23.62
CA LYS A 28 16.50 -3.89 24.15
C LYS A 28 15.99 -4.87 23.11
N SER A 29 16.87 -5.76 22.67
CA SER A 29 16.51 -6.81 21.73
C SER A 29 16.23 -8.14 22.43
N VAL A 30 15.31 -8.91 21.88
CA VAL A 30 14.98 -10.25 22.31
C VAL A 30 15.02 -11.22 21.15
N LEU A 31 15.51 -12.44 21.40
CA LEU A 31 15.53 -13.49 20.40
C LEU A 31 14.31 -14.40 20.58
N ILE A 32 13.57 -14.60 19.51
CA ILE A 32 12.44 -15.53 19.47
C ILE A 32 12.83 -16.75 18.65
N SER A 33 12.59 -17.92 19.19
CA SER A 33 12.70 -19.18 18.47
C SER A 33 11.33 -19.82 18.24
N ASN A 34 11.17 -20.50 17.13
CA ASN A 34 10.00 -21.32 16.89
C ASN A 34 10.24 -22.70 17.51
N SER A 35 9.38 -23.12 18.46
CA SER A 35 9.50 -24.41 19.17
C SER A 35 9.48 -25.62 18.25
N LYS A 36 8.87 -25.52 17.06
CA LYS A 36 8.81 -26.62 16.06
C LYS A 36 9.96 -26.59 15.06
N LYS A 37 10.58 -25.41 14.85
CA LYS A 37 11.69 -25.21 13.90
C LYS A 37 12.84 -24.54 14.64
N LYS A 38 13.58 -25.31 15.44
CA LYS A 38 14.68 -24.84 16.30
C LYS A 38 15.81 -24.09 15.59
N SER A 39 15.88 -24.15 14.25
CA SER A 39 16.97 -23.57 13.46
C SER A 39 16.84 -22.09 13.11
N LYS A 40 15.68 -21.45 13.35
CA LYS A 40 15.51 -20.03 12.99
C LYS A 40 15.21 -19.18 14.22
N ASN A 41 16.16 -18.32 14.56
CA ASN A 41 15.98 -17.27 15.56
C ASN A 41 15.63 -15.96 14.84
N TYR A 42 14.70 -15.21 15.43
CA TYR A 42 14.32 -13.90 14.94
C TYR A 42 14.60 -12.87 16.02
N LYS A 43 15.32 -11.80 15.67
CA LYS A 43 15.57 -10.65 16.54
C LYS A 43 14.35 -9.73 16.50
N TYR A 44 13.85 -9.37 17.67
CA TYR A 44 12.79 -8.39 17.88
C TYR A 44 13.29 -7.34 18.86
N TYR A 45 12.67 -6.17 18.87
CA TYR A 45 12.95 -5.09 19.80
C TYR A 45 11.78 -4.88 20.74
N GLU A 46 12.06 -4.62 22.02
CA GLU A 46 11.03 -4.30 23.00
C GLU A 46 10.48 -2.91 22.71
N LEU A 47 9.15 -2.79 22.63
CA LEU A 47 8.47 -1.51 22.49
C LEU A 47 8.17 -0.97 23.89
N ASP A 48 9.01 -0.09 24.37
CA ASP A 48 8.80 0.59 25.64
C ASP A 48 7.97 1.88 25.49
N LYS A 49 7.99 2.77 26.49
CA LYS A 49 7.24 4.02 26.47
C LYS A 49 7.85 5.07 25.55
N SER A 50 9.16 5.00 25.25
CA SER A 50 9.85 5.91 24.35
C SER A 50 9.52 5.64 22.89
N GLY A 51 9.05 4.43 22.58
CA GLY A 51 8.79 3.99 21.22
C GLY A 51 10.04 3.42 20.53
N LEU A 52 9.90 3.10 19.24
CA LEU A 52 11.01 2.71 18.36
C LEU A 52 11.03 3.65 17.18
N GLU A 53 12.21 4.10 16.78
CA GLU A 53 12.42 4.99 15.65
C GLU A 53 13.41 4.39 14.65
N PHE A 54 13.12 4.58 13.35
CA PHE A 54 13.93 4.09 12.24
C PHE A 54 14.12 5.25 11.27
N GLU A 55 15.36 5.63 11.01
CA GLU A 55 15.74 6.68 10.04
C GLU A 55 16.39 6.09 8.80
N ASP A 56 16.83 4.83 8.86
CA ASP A 56 17.46 4.14 7.75
C ASP A 56 16.72 2.85 7.42
N LEU A 57 16.36 2.71 6.15
CA LEU A 57 15.77 1.49 5.61
C LEU A 57 16.82 0.56 4.98
N GLY A 58 18.09 0.95 4.98
CA GLY A 58 19.18 0.27 4.28
C GLY A 58 19.46 0.86 2.88
N SER A 59 20.42 0.29 2.19
CA SER A 59 20.88 0.80 0.89
C SER A 59 19.93 0.41 -0.23
N PHE A 60 19.17 1.39 -0.71
CA PHE A 60 18.26 1.27 -1.87
C PHE A 60 18.49 2.45 -2.82
N SER A 61 17.99 2.34 -4.05
CA SER A 61 17.97 3.44 -5.01
C SER A 61 16.80 4.38 -4.73
N ASN A 62 16.96 5.67 -5.00
CA ASN A 62 15.91 6.69 -4.83
C ASN A 62 14.60 6.35 -5.56
N ASP A 63 14.68 5.63 -6.67
CA ASP A 63 13.51 5.20 -7.44
C ASP A 63 12.88 3.89 -6.96
N ASP A 64 13.47 3.22 -5.97
CA ASP A 64 12.94 1.97 -5.47
C ASP A 64 11.64 2.19 -4.69
N SER A 65 10.67 1.35 -4.98
CA SER A 65 9.48 1.21 -4.15
C SER A 65 9.74 0.13 -3.10
N LEU A 66 9.57 0.48 -1.84
CA LEU A 66 9.85 -0.40 -0.71
C LEU A 66 8.57 -0.75 0.02
N ARG A 67 8.51 -1.94 0.57
CA ARG A 67 7.49 -2.38 1.51
C ARG A 67 8.10 -2.57 2.89
N ILE A 68 7.68 -1.74 3.82
CA ILE A 68 8.00 -1.86 5.24
C ILE A 68 6.96 -2.79 5.87
N LYS A 69 7.41 -3.84 6.55
CA LYS A 69 6.57 -4.80 7.28
C LYS A 69 6.90 -4.77 8.74
N LEU A 70 5.91 -4.55 9.56
CA LEU A 70 6.00 -4.65 11.02
C LEU A 70 5.41 -5.98 11.48
N TYR A 71 6.21 -6.76 12.17
CA TYR A 71 5.76 -7.96 12.88
C TYR A 71 5.69 -7.62 14.35
N ILE A 72 4.48 -7.47 14.87
CA ILE A 72 4.22 -7.04 16.24
C ILE A 72 3.65 -8.20 17.04
N ARG A 73 4.21 -8.45 18.22
CA ARG A 73 3.79 -9.53 19.09
C ARG A 73 3.66 -9.02 20.51
N GLU A 74 2.71 -9.55 21.24
CA GLU A 74 2.63 -9.39 22.69
C GLU A 74 3.44 -10.48 23.37
N VAL A 75 4.18 -10.10 24.42
CA VAL A 75 4.90 -11.03 25.31
C VAL A 75 3.96 -11.43 26.42
N ILE A 76 3.70 -12.72 26.55
CA ILE A 76 2.74 -13.30 27.52
C ILE A 76 3.36 -14.48 28.27
N ALA A 77 2.80 -14.85 29.37
CA ALA A 77 3.16 -16.10 30.04
C ALA A 77 2.88 -17.31 29.13
N LYS A 78 3.77 -18.29 29.10
CA LYS A 78 3.74 -19.44 28.15
C LYS A 78 2.43 -20.23 28.26
N GLU A 79 1.82 -20.27 29.37
CA GLU A 79 0.58 -21.00 29.68
C GLU A 79 -0.67 -20.27 29.17
N LYS A 80 -0.57 -18.95 28.95
CA LYS A 80 -1.69 -18.12 28.54
C LYS A 80 -2.01 -18.34 27.03
N LYS A 81 -3.19 -18.90 26.75
CA LYS A 81 -3.64 -19.22 25.37
C LYS A 81 -4.79 -18.36 24.87
N GLU A 82 -5.10 -17.29 25.55
CA GLU A 82 -6.19 -16.39 25.20
C GLU A 82 -5.86 -15.50 23.98
N LYS A 83 -6.92 -15.00 23.33
CA LYS A 83 -6.77 -13.95 22.32
C LYS A 83 -6.47 -12.64 23.02
N GLN A 84 -5.36 -12.03 22.65
CA GLN A 84 -4.94 -10.73 23.16
C GLN A 84 -5.28 -9.63 22.15
N LYS A 85 -5.65 -8.46 22.66
CA LYS A 85 -5.85 -7.23 21.86
C LYS A 85 -4.79 -6.24 22.26
N PHE A 86 -4.13 -5.66 21.29
CA PHE A 86 -3.17 -4.57 21.52
C PHE A 86 -3.21 -3.56 20.39
N LYS A 87 -2.73 -2.36 20.69
CA LYS A 87 -2.70 -1.22 19.76
C LYS A 87 -1.32 -0.60 19.74
N VAL A 88 -0.93 -0.13 18.58
CA VAL A 88 0.27 0.67 18.35
C VAL A 88 -0.07 1.86 17.48
N ASP A 89 0.60 2.98 17.71
CA ASP A 89 0.59 4.09 16.78
C ASP A 89 1.84 3.98 15.91
N VAL A 90 1.63 3.98 14.60
CA VAL A 90 2.69 3.97 13.59
C VAL A 90 2.68 5.31 12.90
N SER A 91 3.81 6.01 12.91
CA SER A 91 3.98 7.28 12.24
C SER A 91 5.04 7.16 11.17
N LEU A 92 4.68 7.49 9.92
CA LEU A 92 5.61 7.62 8.80
C LEU A 92 5.69 9.09 8.41
N ASN A 93 6.89 9.66 8.42
CA ASN A 93 7.14 11.06 8.04
C ASN A 93 6.21 12.06 8.78
N GLY A 94 5.88 11.77 10.04
CA GLY A 94 4.98 12.59 10.86
C GLY A 94 3.47 12.30 10.70
N ILE A 95 3.06 11.48 9.73
CA ILE A 95 1.67 11.05 9.57
C ILE A 95 1.44 9.79 10.39
N SER A 96 0.55 9.85 11.37
CA SER A 96 0.29 8.78 12.34
C SER A 96 -1.01 8.01 12.08
N GLU A 97 -0.95 6.70 12.26
CA GLU A 97 -2.09 5.79 12.21
C GLU A 97 -2.11 4.88 13.44
N THR A 98 -3.28 4.66 14.05
CA THR A 98 -3.43 3.66 15.12
C THR A 98 -3.82 2.31 14.53
N VAL A 99 -2.98 1.32 14.73
CA VAL A 99 -3.20 -0.06 14.26
C VAL A 99 -3.58 -0.95 15.43
N SER A 100 -4.67 -1.72 15.26
CA SER A 100 -5.19 -2.63 16.27
C SER A 100 -5.02 -4.08 15.84
N PHE A 101 -4.61 -4.94 16.77
CA PHE A 101 -4.43 -6.37 16.54
C PHE A 101 -5.21 -7.18 17.56
N LYS A 102 -5.70 -8.36 17.10
CA LYS A 102 -6.33 -9.37 17.97
C LYS A 102 -5.69 -10.72 17.65
N ASN A 103 -4.65 -11.07 18.36
CA ASN A 103 -3.84 -12.23 18.08
C ASN A 103 -3.93 -13.28 19.20
N LYS A 104 -3.71 -14.52 18.84
CA LYS A 104 -3.75 -15.67 19.75
C LYS A 104 -2.34 -16.22 19.98
N SER A 105 -2.02 -16.59 21.20
CA SER A 105 -0.84 -17.40 21.46
C SER A 105 -1.12 -18.86 21.13
N MET A 106 -0.21 -19.45 20.38
CA MET A 106 -0.23 -20.88 20.08
C MET A 106 0.90 -21.63 20.80
N GLY A 107 1.65 -20.97 21.68
CA GLY A 107 2.83 -21.53 22.34
C GLY A 107 3.99 -21.90 21.40
N LYS A 108 3.91 -21.47 20.13
CA LYS A 108 4.89 -21.83 19.09
C LYS A 108 6.14 -20.97 19.12
N HIS A 109 6.06 -19.79 19.70
CA HIS A 109 7.14 -18.81 19.70
C HIS A 109 7.49 -18.49 21.16
N VAL A 110 8.71 -18.85 21.55
CA VAL A 110 9.23 -18.66 22.91
C VAL A 110 10.40 -17.71 22.91
N LEU A 111 10.55 -16.94 23.99
CA LEU A 111 11.70 -16.06 24.19
C LEU A 111 12.89 -16.91 24.62
N LYS A 112 14.00 -16.83 23.88
CA LYS A 112 15.17 -17.66 24.12
C LYS A 112 15.82 -17.39 25.49
N ASN A 113 15.83 -16.13 25.91
CA ASN A 113 16.51 -15.68 27.12
C ASN A 113 15.56 -15.49 28.32
N ARG A 114 14.29 -15.87 28.20
CA ARG A 114 13.28 -15.71 29.27
C ARG A 114 12.41 -16.98 29.35
N PRO A 115 12.87 -18.02 30.08
CA PRO A 115 12.07 -19.23 30.32
C PRO A 115 10.73 -18.86 30.94
N GLY A 116 9.65 -19.54 30.55
CA GLY A 116 8.30 -19.23 31.00
C GLY A 116 7.55 -18.17 30.23
N TRP A 117 8.22 -17.48 29.25
CA TRP A 117 7.58 -16.47 28.41
C TRP A 117 7.45 -16.94 26.97
N ALA A 118 6.32 -16.61 26.37
CA ALA A 118 5.99 -16.86 24.98
C ALA A 118 5.47 -15.58 24.32
N THR A 119 5.16 -15.66 23.04
CA THR A 119 4.54 -14.54 22.34
C THR A 119 3.27 -14.97 21.63
N THR A 120 2.38 -14.03 21.37
CA THR A 120 1.27 -14.21 20.44
C THR A 120 1.79 -14.49 19.03
N ASP A 121 0.92 -14.93 18.13
CA ASP A 121 1.19 -14.85 16.70
C ASP A 121 1.43 -13.39 16.32
N ALA A 122 2.20 -13.15 15.25
CA ALA A 122 2.49 -11.78 14.83
C ALA A 122 1.23 -11.11 14.28
N GLY A 123 0.92 -9.93 14.78
CA GLY A 123 0.18 -8.95 14.04
C GLY A 123 1.09 -8.41 12.93
N ILE A 124 0.61 -8.38 11.70
CA ILE A 124 1.39 -7.90 10.57
C ILE A 124 0.72 -6.64 10.05
N TRP A 125 1.50 -5.59 9.99
CA TRP A 125 1.14 -4.35 9.31
C TRP A 125 2.21 -4.04 8.26
N PHE A 126 1.84 -3.44 7.15
CA PHE A 126 2.79 -3.07 6.12
C PHE A 126 2.38 -1.78 5.43
N LEU A 127 3.38 -1.10 4.91
CA LEU A 127 3.28 0.15 4.19
C LEU A 127 4.22 0.11 2.99
N ASP A 128 3.76 0.64 1.85
CA ASP A 128 4.60 0.86 0.68
C ASP A 128 5.02 2.33 0.63
N VAL A 129 6.31 2.56 0.46
CA VAL A 129 6.90 3.90 0.37
C VAL A 129 7.92 3.93 -0.76
N LYS A 130 8.05 5.06 -1.47
CA LYS A 130 9.19 5.30 -2.34
C LYS A 130 10.39 5.63 -1.47
N TYR A 131 11.58 5.08 -1.77
CA TYR A 131 12.75 5.29 -0.93
C TYR A 131 13.11 6.78 -0.78
N SER A 132 13.02 7.55 -1.88
CA SER A 132 13.24 9.00 -1.85
C SER A 132 12.28 9.77 -0.93
N ASP A 133 11.11 9.22 -0.64
CA ASP A 133 10.06 9.89 0.15
C ASP A 133 10.12 9.49 1.63
N PHE A 134 10.95 8.49 1.98
CA PHE A 134 11.13 8.06 3.35
C PHE A 134 12.03 9.05 4.11
N LYS A 135 11.59 9.46 5.29
CA LYS A 135 12.37 10.27 6.24
C LYS A 135 12.58 9.52 7.55
N ASN A 136 11.47 9.14 8.19
CA ASN A 136 11.51 8.35 9.42
C ASN A 136 10.25 7.51 9.58
N LEU A 137 10.39 6.45 10.35
CA LEU A 137 9.29 5.61 10.83
C LEU A 137 9.37 5.54 12.35
N ARG A 138 8.31 5.94 13.05
CA ARG A 138 8.22 5.85 14.50
C ARG A 138 7.05 4.96 14.91
N ILE A 139 7.27 4.12 15.92
CA ILE A 139 6.27 3.20 16.43
C ILE A 139 6.14 3.42 17.93
N ASN A 140 4.94 3.78 18.39
CA ASN A 140 4.67 4.05 19.80
C ASN A 140 3.67 3.03 20.33
N ARG A 141 3.87 2.66 21.58
CA ARG A 141 2.94 1.80 22.31
C ARG A 141 1.71 2.61 22.75
N LYS A 142 0.52 2.13 22.40
CA LYS A 142 -0.75 2.75 22.80
C LYS A 142 -1.50 2.00 23.88
N SER A 143 -1.04 0.84 24.25
CA SER A 143 -1.63 -0.06 25.23
C SER A 143 -0.58 -0.49 26.25
N ASN A 144 -1.01 -1.03 27.40
CA ASN A 144 -0.09 -1.38 28.51
C ASN A 144 0.62 -2.72 28.33
N GLU A 145 0.29 -3.48 27.28
CA GLU A 145 0.87 -4.78 27.02
C GLU A 145 2.35 -4.67 26.67
N LYS A 146 3.12 -5.69 27.05
CA LYS A 146 4.53 -5.82 26.67
C LYS A 146 4.61 -6.24 25.23
N LEU A 147 4.99 -5.32 24.34
CA LEU A 147 5.08 -5.55 22.91
C LEU A 147 6.53 -5.67 22.46
N ILE A 148 6.73 -6.49 21.44
CA ILE A 148 8.00 -6.60 20.72
C ILE A 148 7.75 -6.50 19.22
N ILE A 149 8.67 -5.84 18.54
CA ILE A 149 8.53 -5.50 17.12
C ILE A 149 9.77 -5.97 16.35
N ARG A 150 9.52 -6.45 15.16
CA ARG A 150 10.52 -6.69 14.13
C ARG A 150 10.10 -5.98 12.87
N THR A 151 10.96 -5.10 12.38
CA THR A 151 10.76 -4.36 11.13
C THR A 151 11.58 -5.02 10.03
N VAL A 152 10.97 -5.18 8.87
CA VAL A 152 11.59 -5.80 7.70
C VAL A 152 11.25 -4.96 6.48
N VAL A 153 12.23 -4.71 5.64
CA VAL A 153 12.07 -3.96 4.39
C VAL A 153 12.31 -4.88 3.21
N ASP A 154 11.38 -4.86 2.27
CA ASP A 154 11.48 -5.54 0.98
C ASP A 154 11.46 -4.51 -0.15
N LYS A 155 12.30 -4.68 -1.15
CA LYS A 155 12.10 -4.02 -2.44
C LYS A 155 10.87 -4.61 -3.13
N ILE A 156 9.96 -3.74 -3.54
CA ILE A 156 8.78 -4.17 -4.29
C ILE A 156 9.16 -4.31 -5.76
N ASP A 157 9.41 -5.53 -6.18
CA ASP A 157 9.45 -5.83 -7.60
C ASP A 157 8.01 -6.05 -8.10
N ARG A 158 7.39 -4.96 -8.54
CA ARG A 158 6.02 -5.00 -9.03
C ARG A 158 5.85 -5.81 -10.32
N SER A 159 6.93 -6.15 -11.00
CA SER A 159 6.90 -7.01 -12.19
C SER A 159 6.54 -8.46 -11.86
N LYS A 160 6.84 -8.90 -10.63
CA LYS A 160 6.57 -10.26 -10.13
C LYS A 160 5.22 -10.40 -9.41
N LEU A 161 4.45 -9.32 -9.28
CA LEU A 161 3.15 -9.41 -8.65
C LEU A 161 2.11 -9.97 -9.62
N VAL A 162 1.42 -11.01 -9.21
CA VAL A 162 0.26 -11.53 -9.95
C VAL A 162 -0.90 -10.56 -9.80
N SER A 163 -1.39 -10.06 -10.93
CA SER A 163 -2.49 -9.11 -10.92
C SER A 163 -3.81 -9.77 -11.27
N ARG A 164 -4.83 -9.58 -10.40
CA ARG A 164 -6.21 -10.01 -10.65
C ARG A 164 -7.12 -8.80 -10.75
N THR A 165 -8.10 -8.84 -11.64
CA THR A 165 -9.13 -7.79 -11.71
C THR A 165 -10.13 -7.99 -10.58
N ILE A 166 -10.49 -6.91 -9.89
CA ILE A 166 -11.50 -6.93 -8.84
C ILE A 166 -12.84 -6.60 -9.46
N SER A 167 -13.86 -7.38 -9.09
CA SER A 167 -15.25 -7.10 -9.44
C SER A 167 -15.86 -6.11 -8.44
N THR A 168 -16.80 -5.29 -8.92
CA THR A 168 -17.55 -4.37 -8.06
C THR A 168 -18.69 -5.09 -7.38
N ILE A 169 -19.08 -4.61 -6.18
CA ILE A 169 -20.23 -5.11 -5.43
C ILE A 169 -21.52 -4.50 -6.00
N ASN A 170 -21.46 -3.25 -6.45
CA ASN A 170 -22.59 -2.58 -7.07
C ASN A 170 -22.58 -2.83 -8.59
N ASN A 171 -23.77 -3.04 -9.17
CA ASN A 171 -23.95 -3.34 -10.59
C ASN A 171 -23.64 -2.13 -11.49
N GLN A 172 -22.38 -1.72 -11.51
CA GLN A 172 -21.89 -0.65 -12.37
C GLN A 172 -21.67 -1.14 -13.80
N LYS A 173 -22.15 -0.37 -14.78
CA LYS A 173 -21.93 -0.66 -16.20
C LYS A 173 -20.45 -0.67 -16.55
N LYS A 174 -20.02 -1.69 -17.29
CA LYS A 174 -18.66 -1.82 -17.79
C LYS A 174 -18.56 -1.26 -19.21
N PHE A 175 -17.56 -0.45 -19.45
CA PHE A 175 -17.22 0.11 -20.76
C PHE A 175 -15.92 -0.50 -21.25
N LYS A 176 -15.85 -0.78 -22.53
CA LYS A 176 -14.65 -1.32 -23.16
C LYS A 176 -13.80 -0.18 -23.71
N ILE A 177 -12.55 -0.12 -23.27
CA ILE A 177 -11.56 0.81 -23.81
C ILE A 177 -10.52 0.02 -24.57
N ASP A 178 -10.34 0.39 -25.83
CA ASP A 178 -9.36 -0.17 -26.72
C ASP A 178 -8.09 0.69 -26.70
N THR A 179 -6.94 0.04 -26.63
CA THR A 179 -5.63 0.71 -26.62
C THR A 179 -4.70 0.01 -27.61
N LYS A 180 -4.16 0.76 -28.56
CA LYS A 180 -3.14 0.26 -29.48
C LYS A 180 -1.79 0.20 -28.76
N SER A 181 -1.16 -0.97 -28.73
CA SER A 181 0.16 -1.14 -28.12
C SER A 181 1.23 -0.46 -28.97
N GLN A 182 2.02 0.43 -28.37
CA GLN A 182 3.16 1.06 -29.07
C GLN A 182 4.22 0.06 -29.54
N LYS A 183 4.45 -1.00 -28.76
CA LYS A 183 5.48 -2.00 -29.08
C LYS A 183 5.07 -2.97 -30.18
N SER A 184 3.82 -3.41 -30.18
CA SER A 184 3.36 -4.51 -31.05
C SER A 184 2.29 -4.09 -32.06
N GLY A 185 1.81 -2.85 -32.03
CA GLY A 185 0.69 -2.39 -32.85
C GLY A 185 -0.65 -3.08 -32.52
N LYS A 186 -0.66 -4.11 -31.67
CA LYS A 186 -1.84 -4.88 -31.34
C LYS A 186 -2.86 -4.07 -30.55
N LEU A 187 -4.13 -4.26 -30.84
CA LEU A 187 -5.23 -3.69 -30.09
C LEU A 187 -5.44 -4.50 -28.79
N ILE A 188 -5.45 -3.83 -27.67
CA ILE A 188 -5.67 -4.42 -26.34
C ILE A 188 -6.93 -3.81 -25.77
N SER A 189 -7.96 -4.63 -25.59
CA SER A 189 -9.24 -4.21 -25.02
C SER A 189 -9.30 -4.49 -23.52
N ARG A 190 -9.81 -3.54 -22.74
CA ARG A 190 -9.98 -3.69 -21.30
C ARG A 190 -11.30 -3.08 -20.85
N TYR A 191 -11.94 -3.72 -19.86
CA TYR A 191 -13.16 -3.22 -19.25
C TYR A 191 -12.85 -2.24 -18.11
N TRP A 192 -13.65 -1.17 -18.05
CA TRP A 192 -13.58 -0.09 -17.09
C TRP A 192 -14.96 0.23 -16.57
N TYR A 193 -15.06 0.74 -15.35
CA TYR A 193 -16.30 1.23 -14.76
C TYR A 193 -16.35 2.75 -14.92
N LYS A 194 -17.51 3.29 -15.26
CA LYS A 194 -17.72 4.71 -15.50
C LYS A 194 -18.31 5.38 -14.26
N LEU A 195 -17.78 6.55 -13.91
CA LEU A 195 -18.35 7.51 -12.97
C LEU A 195 -18.73 8.75 -13.79
N GLU A 196 -20.04 8.98 -13.98
CA GLU A 196 -20.56 10.12 -14.74
C GLU A 196 -20.77 11.32 -13.82
N GLN A 197 -21.45 11.09 -12.69
CA GLN A 197 -21.82 12.11 -11.73
C GLN A 197 -20.94 12.05 -10.47
N ASN A 198 -20.92 13.15 -9.72
CA ASN A 198 -20.21 13.20 -8.45
C ASN A 198 -20.83 12.26 -7.39
N SER A 199 -22.12 11.94 -7.53
CA SER A 199 -22.83 10.98 -6.70
C SER A 199 -22.47 9.52 -6.99
N ASP A 200 -21.89 9.22 -8.16
CA ASP A 200 -21.53 7.87 -8.57
C ASP A 200 -20.43 7.31 -7.70
N LYS A 201 -20.61 6.07 -7.28
CA LYS A 201 -19.67 5.38 -6.39
C LYS A 201 -19.36 3.99 -6.92
N LEU A 202 -18.09 3.72 -7.10
CA LEU A 202 -17.59 2.38 -7.36
C LEU A 202 -17.29 1.71 -6.02
N LYS A 203 -17.97 0.58 -5.72
CA LYS A 203 -17.79 -0.16 -4.48
C LYS A 203 -17.23 -1.55 -4.77
N PHE A 204 -16.22 -1.95 -4.00
CA PHE A 204 -15.61 -3.28 -4.10
C PHE A 204 -15.07 -3.74 -2.74
N GLU A 205 -14.88 -5.04 -2.64
CA GLU A 205 -14.37 -5.71 -1.46
C GLU A 205 -13.00 -6.33 -1.78
N VAL A 206 -12.09 -6.26 -0.83
CA VAL A 206 -10.77 -6.87 -0.92
C VAL A 206 -10.38 -7.50 0.40
N GLU A 207 -9.91 -8.73 0.34
CA GLU A 207 -9.31 -9.40 1.48
C GLU A 207 -7.78 -9.23 1.44
N GLY A 208 -7.21 -8.61 2.49
CA GLY A 208 -5.79 -8.41 2.67
C GLY A 208 -5.12 -9.50 3.51
N PRO A 209 -3.80 -9.50 3.62
CA PRO A 209 -2.91 -8.42 3.22
C PRO A 209 -2.56 -8.44 1.73
N THR A 210 -2.77 -7.35 1.04
CA THR A 210 -2.49 -7.21 -0.40
C THR A 210 -2.27 -5.75 -0.77
N SER A 211 -2.03 -5.47 -2.04
CA SER A 211 -2.08 -4.10 -2.57
C SER A 211 -3.07 -4.03 -3.71
N ILE A 212 -3.80 -2.94 -3.79
CA ILE A 212 -4.65 -2.65 -4.94
C ILE A 212 -4.07 -1.48 -5.73
N ARG A 213 -4.24 -1.53 -7.04
CA ARG A 213 -3.91 -0.44 -7.95
C ARG A 213 -5.17 0.04 -8.62
N VAL A 214 -5.49 1.29 -8.38
CA VAL A 214 -6.59 1.97 -9.03
C VAL A 214 -6.05 2.65 -10.28
N PHE A 215 -6.60 2.30 -11.43
CA PHE A 215 -6.32 2.94 -12.71
C PHE A 215 -7.48 3.87 -13.02
N SER A 216 -7.19 5.06 -13.49
CA SER A 216 -8.20 6.04 -13.87
C SER A 216 -7.88 6.69 -15.22
N ARG A 217 -8.92 7.08 -15.93
CA ARG A 217 -8.89 7.82 -17.19
C ARG A 217 -10.11 8.73 -17.24
N ILE A 218 -10.03 9.77 -18.00
CA ILE A 218 -11.16 10.63 -18.29
C ILE A 218 -11.44 10.66 -19.82
N SER A 219 -12.71 10.85 -20.16
CA SER A 219 -13.13 11.21 -21.51
C SER A 219 -13.82 12.56 -21.49
N ASN A 220 -14.02 13.12 -22.66
CA ASN A 220 -14.64 14.42 -22.84
C ASN A 220 -13.98 15.54 -22.01
N PRO A 221 -12.64 15.70 -22.14
CA PRO A 221 -11.98 16.82 -21.49
C PRO A 221 -12.41 18.13 -22.16
N SER A 222 -12.42 19.21 -21.40
CA SER A 222 -12.67 20.56 -21.94
C SER A 222 -11.73 20.84 -23.13
N HIS A 223 -12.29 21.30 -24.22
CA HIS A 223 -11.66 21.32 -25.56
C HIS A 223 -10.32 22.08 -25.68
N ASN A 224 -9.89 22.83 -24.66
CA ASN A 224 -8.78 23.80 -24.80
C ASN A 224 -7.53 23.52 -23.97
N SER A 225 -7.46 22.45 -23.17
CA SER A 225 -6.29 22.19 -22.33
C SER A 225 -5.44 21.02 -22.83
N LYS A 226 -4.11 21.21 -22.87
CA LYS A 226 -3.15 20.13 -23.17
C LYS A 226 -3.21 19.02 -22.13
N ALA A 227 -3.56 19.34 -20.89
CA ALA A 227 -3.74 18.40 -19.79
C ALA A 227 -5.02 18.72 -19.04
N ASN A 228 -5.71 17.69 -18.57
CA ASN A 228 -6.94 17.82 -17.79
C ASN A 228 -6.69 17.26 -16.40
N ASP A 229 -7.05 18.06 -15.42
CA ASP A 229 -6.93 17.72 -14.01
C ASP A 229 -8.23 17.10 -13.54
N TYR A 230 -8.11 16.08 -12.70
CA TYR A 230 -9.23 15.42 -12.04
C TYR A 230 -8.77 14.75 -10.76
N SER A 231 -9.72 14.41 -9.89
CA SER A 231 -9.40 13.74 -8.66
C SER A 231 -10.34 12.57 -8.36
N LEU A 232 -9.83 11.63 -7.56
CA LEU A 232 -10.58 10.52 -7.01
C LEU A 232 -10.59 10.65 -5.50
N PHE A 233 -11.76 10.51 -4.92
CA PHE A 233 -11.96 10.41 -3.48
C PHE A 233 -12.15 8.95 -3.09
N ILE A 234 -11.36 8.45 -2.15
CA ILE A 234 -11.36 7.04 -1.78
C ILE A 234 -11.64 6.89 -0.29
N LYS A 235 -12.57 5.99 0.03
CA LYS A 235 -12.90 5.58 1.40
C LYS A 235 -12.60 4.11 1.59
N GLU A 236 -12.17 3.74 2.80
CA GLU A 236 -12.02 2.38 3.28
C GLU A 236 -12.92 2.17 4.50
N ASN A 237 -13.79 1.17 4.45
CA ASN A 237 -14.75 0.88 5.52
C ASN A 237 -15.56 2.11 5.98
N GLY A 238 -15.88 3.02 5.03
CA GLY A 238 -16.59 4.27 5.27
C GLY A 238 -15.72 5.44 5.73
N LEU A 239 -14.45 5.21 6.07
CA LEU A 239 -13.51 6.25 6.48
C LEU A 239 -12.73 6.79 5.28
N ASP A 240 -12.42 8.07 5.31
CA ASP A 240 -11.69 8.75 4.26
C ASP A 240 -10.21 8.35 4.30
N ILE A 241 -9.69 7.81 3.19
CA ILE A 241 -8.25 7.51 3.08
C ILE A 241 -7.51 8.53 2.22
N GLY A 242 -8.22 9.34 1.44
CA GLY A 242 -7.63 10.48 0.76
C GLY A 242 -8.26 10.84 -0.56
N THR A 243 -7.84 12.00 -1.06
CA THR A 243 -8.11 12.50 -2.41
C THR A 243 -6.84 12.40 -3.25
N PHE A 244 -6.94 11.69 -4.37
CA PHE A 244 -5.84 11.50 -5.30
C PHE A 244 -6.07 12.37 -6.53
N SER A 245 -5.25 13.41 -6.70
CA SER A 245 -5.32 14.34 -7.82
C SER A 245 -4.39 13.90 -8.94
N PHE A 246 -4.86 14.06 -10.16
CA PHE A 246 -4.14 13.65 -11.37
C PHE A 246 -4.25 14.72 -12.45
N SER A 247 -3.19 14.85 -13.23
CA SER A 247 -3.17 15.58 -14.50
C SER A 247 -2.94 14.62 -15.64
N SER A 248 -3.75 14.64 -16.69
CA SER A 248 -3.64 13.70 -17.80
C SER A 248 -4.04 14.29 -19.14
N GLU A 249 -3.22 14.02 -20.13
CA GLU A 249 -3.44 14.38 -21.54
C GLU A 249 -4.28 13.31 -22.25
N LEU A 250 -4.92 13.69 -23.36
CA LEU A 250 -5.57 12.73 -24.25
C LEU A 250 -4.58 11.71 -24.80
N SER A 251 -5.00 10.49 -24.91
CA SER A 251 -4.22 9.42 -25.52
C SER A 251 -4.49 9.34 -27.01
N SER A 252 -3.45 9.40 -27.82
CA SER A 252 -3.58 9.12 -29.27
C SER A 252 -3.84 7.64 -29.59
N LEU A 253 -3.67 6.76 -28.59
CA LEU A 253 -3.71 5.31 -28.76
C LEU A 253 -4.91 4.63 -28.09
N SER A 254 -5.81 5.39 -27.42
CA SER A 254 -6.88 4.78 -26.64
C SER A 254 -8.22 5.45 -26.88
N ASN A 255 -9.22 4.64 -27.19
CA ASN A 255 -10.58 5.09 -27.47
C ASN A 255 -11.60 4.21 -26.73
N LEU A 256 -12.78 4.76 -26.44
CA LEU A 256 -13.97 3.98 -26.11
C LEU A 256 -14.37 3.12 -27.31
N ASN A 257 -14.56 1.84 -27.10
CA ASN A 257 -14.90 0.90 -28.17
C ASN A 257 -16.28 1.21 -28.79
N GLU A 258 -17.25 1.63 -27.97
CA GLU A 258 -18.62 1.86 -28.39
C GLU A 258 -18.78 3.16 -29.24
N THR A 259 -18.05 4.21 -28.90
CA THR A 259 -18.24 5.55 -29.49
C THR A 259 -17.05 6.02 -30.31
N GLY A 260 -15.90 5.36 -30.19
CA GLY A 260 -14.64 5.83 -30.78
C GLY A 260 -14.04 7.07 -30.08
N GLU A 261 -14.70 7.59 -29.04
CA GLU A 261 -14.27 8.76 -28.29
C GLU A 261 -12.90 8.55 -27.66
N LYS A 262 -12.00 9.53 -27.79
CA LYS A 262 -10.66 9.46 -27.17
C LYS A 262 -10.75 9.57 -25.67
N VAL A 263 -9.93 8.79 -24.98
CA VAL A 263 -9.75 8.86 -23.54
C VAL A 263 -8.34 9.30 -23.18
N SER A 264 -8.15 9.83 -21.98
CA SER A 264 -6.85 10.29 -21.51
C SER A 264 -5.86 9.12 -21.33
N LYS A 265 -4.56 9.44 -21.24
CA LYS A 265 -3.56 8.51 -20.71
C LYS A 265 -3.99 8.08 -19.31
N TRP A 266 -3.81 6.80 -18.97
CA TRP A 266 -4.19 6.34 -17.64
C TRP A 266 -3.26 6.86 -16.55
N ARG A 267 -3.83 7.15 -15.39
CA ARG A 267 -3.14 7.49 -14.14
C ARG A 267 -3.42 6.42 -13.11
N THR A 268 -2.61 6.33 -12.08
CA THR A 268 -2.79 5.32 -11.05
C THR A 268 -2.40 5.79 -9.68
N CYS A 269 -3.12 5.28 -8.68
CA CYS A 269 -2.66 5.26 -7.30
C CYS A 269 -2.63 3.83 -6.76
N TRP A 270 -1.86 3.64 -5.70
CA TRP A 270 -1.72 2.38 -5.00
C TRP A 270 -2.28 2.53 -3.58
N ILE A 271 -2.98 1.49 -3.13
CA ILE A 271 -3.55 1.42 -1.79
C ILE A 271 -3.09 0.10 -1.18
N ASN A 272 -2.58 0.16 0.04
CA ASN A 272 -2.25 -1.03 0.81
C ASN A 272 -3.49 -1.48 1.55
N VAL A 273 -3.80 -2.76 1.42
CA VAL A 273 -4.93 -3.39 2.10
C VAL A 273 -4.37 -4.18 3.28
N PRO A 274 -4.68 -3.80 4.53
CA PRO A 274 -4.27 -4.53 5.71
C PRO A 274 -4.84 -5.95 5.73
N LYS A 275 -4.44 -6.75 6.71
CA LYS A 275 -5.02 -8.09 6.88
C LYS A 275 -6.48 -8.01 7.29
N GLY A 276 -7.32 -8.75 6.59
CA GLY A 276 -8.76 -8.84 6.81
C GLY A 276 -9.57 -8.39 5.60
N LYS A 277 -10.87 -8.29 5.80
CA LYS A 277 -11.85 -7.93 4.78
C LYS A 277 -12.11 -6.43 4.83
N HIS A 278 -11.91 -5.74 3.70
CA HIS A 278 -12.02 -4.30 3.58
C HIS A 278 -12.95 -3.91 2.44
N TYR A 279 -13.75 -2.87 2.68
CA TYR A 279 -14.70 -2.34 1.70
C TYR A 279 -14.23 -0.98 1.24
N TYR A 280 -14.03 -0.84 -0.06
CA TYR A 280 -13.60 0.40 -0.67
C TYR A 280 -14.72 1.06 -1.45
N THR A 281 -14.73 2.37 -1.41
CA THR A 281 -15.60 3.22 -2.22
C THR A 281 -14.74 4.23 -2.95
N ILE A 282 -14.88 4.33 -4.27
CA ILE A 282 -14.24 5.35 -5.10
C ILE A 282 -15.32 6.23 -5.72
N SER A 283 -15.18 7.53 -5.60
CA SER A 283 -16.02 8.54 -6.26
C SER A 283 -15.15 9.60 -6.93
N LYS A 284 -15.75 10.45 -7.75
CA LYS A 284 -15.09 11.67 -8.23
C LYS A 284 -14.81 12.57 -7.02
N GLY A 285 -13.63 13.18 -6.98
CA GLY A 285 -13.26 14.17 -5.98
C GLY A 285 -13.53 15.58 -6.47
N SER A 286 -13.73 16.52 -5.57
CA SER A 286 -13.74 17.93 -5.90
C SER A 286 -12.33 18.37 -6.29
N PHE A 287 -12.23 19.26 -7.25
CA PHE A 287 -10.98 19.82 -7.74
C PHE A 287 -10.91 21.30 -7.38
N TYR A 288 -9.82 21.72 -6.74
CA TYR A 288 -9.51 23.14 -6.53
C TYR A 288 -8.54 23.57 -7.61
N SER A 289 -8.95 24.46 -8.52
CA SER A 289 -8.05 25.05 -9.50
C SER A 289 -7.01 25.93 -8.82
N ARG A 290 -5.74 25.66 -9.05
CA ARG A 290 -4.62 26.51 -8.59
C ARG A 290 -4.51 27.83 -9.34
N GLU A 291 -5.19 28.00 -10.45
CA GLU A 291 -5.10 29.21 -11.27
C GLU A 291 -5.67 30.46 -10.61
N ASN A 292 -6.51 30.32 -9.58
CA ASN A 292 -7.14 31.45 -8.89
C ASN A 292 -6.44 31.89 -7.59
N SER A 293 -5.27 31.37 -7.28
CA SER A 293 -4.56 31.74 -6.01
C SER A 293 -3.92 33.15 -6.03
N TYR A 294 -3.95 33.86 -7.14
CA TYR A 294 -3.41 35.23 -7.25
C TYR A 294 -4.42 36.36 -6.93
N TYR A 295 -5.70 36.06 -6.78
CA TYR A 295 -6.71 37.05 -6.38
C TYR A 295 -7.38 36.58 -5.08
N ALA A 296 -6.75 36.89 -3.98
CA ALA A 296 -7.29 36.68 -2.64
C ALA A 296 -8.50 37.60 -2.44
N ASN A 297 -9.71 37.17 -2.79
CA ASN A 297 -10.99 37.71 -2.29
C ASN A 297 -12.23 37.14 -2.99
N THR A 298 -12.15 36.02 -3.70
CA THR A 298 -13.34 35.35 -4.25
C THR A 298 -13.45 33.93 -3.66
N GLN A 299 -14.69 33.62 -3.23
CA GLN A 299 -15.07 32.29 -2.76
C GLN A 299 -14.47 31.22 -3.68
N ASP A 300 -13.78 30.23 -3.10
CA ASP A 300 -13.20 29.09 -3.83
C ASP A 300 -14.27 28.47 -4.72
N ALA A 301 -14.17 28.70 -6.02
CA ALA A 301 -15.08 28.09 -6.98
C ALA A 301 -14.79 26.60 -7.05
N ILE A 302 -15.70 25.78 -6.56
CA ILE A 302 -15.69 24.33 -6.78
C ILE A 302 -15.98 24.13 -8.26
N ILE A 303 -14.96 23.77 -9.03
CA ILE A 303 -15.15 23.39 -10.41
C ILE A 303 -15.68 21.97 -10.44
N GLU A 304 -16.95 21.82 -10.83
CA GLU A 304 -17.51 20.50 -11.10
C GLU A 304 -16.83 19.90 -12.34
N ASP A 305 -16.16 18.77 -12.15
CA ASP A 305 -15.58 18.01 -13.24
C ASP A 305 -16.67 17.37 -14.09
N SER A 306 -16.99 17.97 -15.23
CA SER A 306 -17.99 17.47 -16.19
C SER A 306 -17.47 16.26 -16.97
N SER A 307 -16.20 15.88 -16.86
CA SER A 307 -15.63 14.75 -17.58
C SER A 307 -16.14 13.41 -17.04
N ASN A 308 -16.29 12.44 -17.94
CA ASN A 308 -16.56 11.06 -17.54
C ASN A 308 -15.27 10.41 -17.03
N THR A 309 -15.30 9.86 -15.83
CA THR A 309 -14.14 9.18 -15.24
C THR A 309 -14.29 7.68 -15.34
N TYR A 310 -13.30 7.00 -15.88
CA TYR A 310 -13.25 5.55 -16.03
C TYR A 310 -12.27 4.94 -15.06
N ILE A 311 -12.73 3.98 -14.26
CA ILE A 311 -11.97 3.34 -13.19
C ILE A 311 -11.81 1.85 -13.48
N ARG A 312 -10.62 1.34 -13.20
CA ARG A 312 -10.32 -0.08 -13.18
C ARG A 312 -9.47 -0.39 -11.96
N VAL A 313 -9.84 -1.41 -11.21
CA VAL A 313 -9.11 -1.81 -10.01
C VAL A 313 -8.50 -3.19 -10.21
N LYS A 314 -7.25 -3.34 -9.80
CA LYS A 314 -6.56 -4.62 -9.77
C LYS A 314 -5.99 -4.87 -8.38
N ARG A 315 -6.11 -6.10 -7.94
CA ARG A 315 -5.41 -6.64 -6.78
C ARG A 315 -4.05 -7.18 -7.21
N TYR A 316 -3.05 -7.02 -6.38
CA TYR A 316 -1.68 -7.49 -6.62
C TYR A 316 -1.22 -8.31 -5.43
N ASP A 317 -1.17 -9.61 -5.61
CA ASP A 317 -0.71 -10.56 -4.62
C ASP A 317 0.77 -10.91 -4.89
N LYS A 318 1.54 -11.18 -3.84
CA LYS A 318 2.80 -11.89 -3.97
C LYS A 318 2.50 -13.37 -4.21
N ASP A 319 3.15 -13.95 -5.22
CA ASP A 319 3.20 -15.40 -5.37
C ASP A 319 3.84 -16.08 -4.16
#